data_e3d3d881b12bc241be27cb5d69434c29
#
_entry.id   e3d3d881b12bc241be27cb5d69434c29
#
_cell.length_a   1.000
_cell.length_b   1.000
_cell.length_c   1.000
_cell.angle_alpha   90.00
_cell.angle_beta   90.00
_cell.angle_gamma   90.00
#
_symmetry.space_group_name_H-M   'P 1'
#
loop_
_entity.id
_entity.type
_entity.pdbx_description
1 polymer ?
#
loop_
_entity_poly.entity_id
_entity_poly.type
_entity_poly.pdbx_seq_one_letter_code
_entity_poly.pdbx_strand_id
1 'polypeptide(L)'
;MPVATVNDIELNYLLEGDGEETIVLVNGLADDLETWVLQVDDFLAEGYRVLRFDNRGIGASSCPAGPYSSRMLADDAKALVDSLGITDFHLMGVSMGGMIAQEYALAYPADLRSVTFACTYAAPGPFCSRMFSMWADMAPVLGVPFVMRDVTLWAFTLPFFEQRTAELEEFETAMRYMNQPVHAYLAQLAVIQGHDTTSRLGEITTPSLVLAGEEDILIPVALSRRIHEGIPGSEWATTKGGHGCIWEHPAEFNRTYLDFVARNRKG
;
A
#
# COMPACT_ATOMS: atom_id res chain seq x y z
N MET A 1 -0.02 -20.72 -4.48
CA MET A 1 -0.51 -19.87 -3.38
C MET A 1 -2.02 -20.05 -3.27
N PRO A 2 -2.62 -19.91 -2.09
CA PRO A 2 -4.07 -20.01 -1.95
C PRO A 2 -4.78 -18.85 -2.65
N VAL A 3 -6.02 -19.10 -3.09
CA VAL A 3 -6.88 -18.15 -3.79
C VAL A 3 -8.24 -18.11 -3.09
N ALA A 4 -8.78 -16.93 -2.88
CA ALA A 4 -10.13 -16.71 -2.39
C ALA A 4 -11.00 -16.14 -3.51
N THR A 5 -12.20 -16.71 -3.69
CA THR A 5 -13.20 -16.15 -4.63
C THR A 5 -14.11 -15.19 -3.85
N VAL A 6 -14.02 -13.90 -4.15
CA VAL A 6 -14.78 -12.83 -3.50
C VAL A 6 -15.19 -11.79 -4.55
N ASN A 7 -16.35 -11.17 -4.42
CA ASN A 7 -16.80 -10.10 -5.32
C ASN A 7 -16.66 -10.44 -6.81
N ASP A 8 -16.96 -11.69 -7.19
CA ASP A 8 -16.83 -12.25 -8.54
C ASP A 8 -15.41 -12.20 -9.14
N ILE A 9 -14.38 -12.13 -8.28
CA ILE A 9 -12.97 -12.22 -8.66
C ILE A 9 -12.23 -13.24 -7.80
N GLU A 10 -11.06 -13.67 -8.27
CA GLU A 10 -10.10 -14.46 -7.50
C GLU A 10 -9.01 -13.55 -6.96
N LEU A 11 -8.77 -13.60 -5.66
CA LEU A 11 -7.66 -12.92 -4.99
C LEU A 11 -6.64 -13.94 -4.50
N ASN A 12 -5.42 -13.79 -4.98
CA ASN A 12 -4.25 -14.53 -4.50
C ASN A 12 -3.79 -13.94 -3.17
N TYR A 13 -3.54 -14.79 -2.15
CA TYR A 13 -3.12 -14.33 -0.83
C TYR A 13 -2.15 -15.29 -0.15
N LEU A 14 -1.47 -14.80 0.88
CA LEU A 14 -0.75 -15.59 1.87
C LEU A 14 -1.19 -15.15 3.26
N LEU A 15 -1.44 -16.14 4.12
CA LEU A 15 -1.70 -15.94 5.54
C LEU A 15 -0.66 -16.75 6.30
N GLU A 16 0.23 -16.07 7.01
CA GLU A 16 1.40 -16.64 7.65
C GLU A 16 1.38 -16.38 9.15
N GLY A 17 2.00 -17.29 9.93
CA GLY A 17 2.03 -17.20 11.39
C GLY A 17 0.78 -17.78 12.07
N ASP A 18 0.89 -17.92 13.39
CA ASP A 18 -0.14 -18.52 14.26
C ASP A 18 -0.56 -17.58 15.42
N GLY A 19 -0.15 -16.31 15.34
CA GLY A 19 -0.49 -15.27 16.31
C GLY A 19 -1.99 -15.04 16.45
N GLU A 20 -2.42 -14.57 17.62
CA GLU A 20 -3.83 -14.26 17.87
C GLU A 20 -4.29 -12.98 17.14
N GLU A 21 -3.37 -12.02 16.97
CA GLU A 21 -3.64 -10.76 16.27
C GLU A 21 -3.11 -10.78 14.84
N THR A 22 -3.87 -10.19 13.93
CA THR A 22 -3.53 -10.20 12.50
C THR A 22 -3.14 -8.80 12.04
N ILE A 23 -2.06 -8.73 11.26
CA ILE A 23 -1.70 -7.58 10.44
C ILE A 23 -2.13 -7.89 9.01
N VAL A 24 -2.90 -6.99 8.40
CA VAL A 24 -3.33 -7.06 6.99
C VAL A 24 -2.58 -6.00 6.20
N LEU A 25 -1.93 -6.41 5.12
CA LEU A 25 -1.04 -5.57 4.31
C LEU A 25 -1.65 -5.33 2.92
N VAL A 26 -1.75 -4.06 2.53
CA VAL A 26 -2.35 -3.64 1.24
C VAL A 26 -1.31 -2.94 0.38
N ASN A 27 -1.05 -3.50 -0.80
CA ASN A 27 0.01 -3.12 -1.73
C ASN A 27 -0.25 -1.79 -2.44
N GLY A 28 0.84 -1.19 -2.95
CA GLY A 28 0.83 -0.02 -3.83
C GLY A 28 0.35 -0.32 -5.26
N LEU A 29 0.50 0.69 -6.14
CA LEU A 29 0.22 0.57 -7.57
C LEU A 29 1.20 -0.41 -8.21
N ALA A 30 0.68 -1.39 -8.94
CA ALA A 30 1.47 -2.39 -9.65
C ALA A 30 2.38 -3.26 -8.76
N ASP A 31 2.16 -3.26 -7.46
CA ASP A 31 2.83 -4.09 -6.48
C ASP A 31 2.01 -5.34 -6.18
N ASP A 32 2.66 -6.49 -6.09
CA ASP A 32 2.08 -7.74 -5.65
C ASP A 32 2.39 -8.02 -4.16
N LEU A 33 1.98 -9.16 -3.65
CA LEU A 33 2.18 -9.54 -2.24
C LEU A 33 3.65 -9.69 -1.82
N GLU A 34 4.58 -9.80 -2.78
CA GLU A 34 6.03 -9.88 -2.49
C GLU A 34 6.62 -8.50 -2.10
N THR A 35 5.88 -7.42 -2.30
CA THR A 35 6.23 -6.08 -1.78
C THR A 35 6.68 -6.10 -0.31
N TRP A 36 6.12 -7.03 0.48
CA TRP A 36 6.26 -7.08 1.93
C TRP A 36 7.33 -8.04 2.47
N VAL A 37 8.18 -8.60 1.60
CA VAL A 37 9.17 -9.64 1.99
C VAL A 37 10.14 -9.17 3.09
N LEU A 38 10.43 -7.86 3.18
CA LEU A 38 11.31 -7.29 4.22
C LEU A 38 10.57 -6.92 5.52
N GLN A 39 9.25 -7.10 5.57
CA GLN A 39 8.41 -6.78 6.73
C GLN A 39 7.90 -8.02 7.45
N VAL A 40 7.57 -9.06 6.67
CA VAL A 40 6.85 -10.24 7.17
C VAL A 40 7.58 -10.93 8.31
N ASP A 41 8.88 -11.20 8.16
CA ASP A 41 9.65 -11.94 9.18
C ASP A 41 9.69 -11.20 10.53
N ASP A 42 9.85 -9.87 10.51
CA ASP A 42 9.83 -9.04 11.73
C ASP A 42 8.45 -9.09 12.42
N PHE A 43 7.35 -9.06 11.62
CA PHE A 43 6.00 -9.10 12.17
C PHE A 43 5.65 -10.46 12.75
N LEU A 44 6.09 -11.55 12.10
CA LEU A 44 5.96 -12.91 12.61
C LEU A 44 6.76 -13.11 13.89
N ALA A 45 7.99 -12.56 13.97
CA ALA A 45 8.84 -12.65 15.15
C ALA A 45 8.22 -11.94 16.37
N GLU A 46 7.42 -10.89 16.16
CA GLU A 46 6.66 -10.20 17.21
C GLU A 46 5.33 -10.90 17.56
N GLY A 47 5.08 -12.07 16.97
CA GLY A 47 3.93 -12.93 17.30
C GLY A 47 2.62 -12.52 16.63
N TYR A 48 2.68 -11.77 15.53
CA TYR A 48 1.51 -11.49 14.70
C TYR A 48 1.29 -12.57 13.66
N ARG A 49 0.06 -12.72 13.23
CA ARG A 49 -0.30 -13.37 11.98
C ARG A 49 -0.34 -12.31 10.88
N VAL A 50 0.18 -12.61 9.69
CA VAL A 50 0.31 -11.65 8.59
C VAL A 50 -0.50 -12.12 7.39
N LEU A 51 -1.46 -11.31 6.94
CA LEU A 51 -2.18 -11.47 5.68
C LEU A 51 -1.64 -10.46 4.67
N ARG A 52 -1.14 -10.98 3.54
CA ARG A 52 -0.77 -10.19 2.35
C ARG A 52 -1.44 -10.78 1.12
N PHE A 53 -1.82 -9.94 0.17
CA PHE A 53 -2.57 -10.38 -0.99
C PHE A 53 -2.32 -9.48 -2.20
N ASP A 54 -2.52 -10.03 -3.39
CA ASP A 54 -2.50 -9.26 -4.63
C ASP A 54 -3.85 -8.54 -4.79
N ASN A 55 -3.81 -7.22 -4.93
CA ASN A 55 -5.00 -6.46 -5.29
C ASN A 55 -5.54 -6.92 -6.66
N ARG A 56 -6.85 -6.69 -6.96
CA ARG A 56 -7.32 -6.88 -8.33
C ARG A 56 -6.44 -6.14 -9.33
N GLY A 57 -6.15 -6.78 -10.44
CA GLY A 57 -5.36 -6.19 -11.52
C GLY A 57 -3.86 -6.44 -11.45
N ILE A 58 -3.35 -7.23 -10.49
CA ILE A 58 -1.91 -7.53 -10.35
C ILE A 58 -1.67 -8.96 -9.89
N GLY A 59 -0.44 -9.44 -10.07
CA GLY A 59 0.06 -10.71 -9.56
C GLY A 59 -0.71 -11.91 -10.10
N ALA A 60 -1.13 -12.80 -9.22
CA ALA A 60 -1.96 -13.96 -9.54
C ALA A 60 -3.46 -13.73 -9.27
N SER A 61 -3.85 -12.51 -8.90
CA SER A 61 -5.26 -12.11 -8.78
C SER A 61 -5.92 -11.83 -10.13
N SER A 62 -7.25 -11.87 -10.17
CA SER A 62 -8.04 -11.53 -11.37
C SER A 62 -7.75 -10.11 -11.85
N CYS A 63 -7.69 -9.95 -13.18
CA CYS A 63 -7.48 -8.67 -13.87
C CYS A 63 -8.71 -8.26 -14.69
N PRO A 64 -9.88 -8.02 -14.07
CA PRO A 64 -11.08 -7.62 -14.80
C PRO A 64 -10.92 -6.25 -15.47
N ALA A 65 -11.79 -5.93 -16.42
CA ALA A 65 -11.81 -4.60 -17.00
C ALA A 65 -12.21 -3.54 -15.94
N GLY A 66 -11.56 -2.34 -16.01
CA GLY A 66 -11.91 -1.22 -15.13
C GLY A 66 -13.21 -0.51 -15.52
N PRO A 67 -13.48 0.62 -14.89
CA PRO A 67 -12.61 1.33 -13.97
C PRO A 67 -12.60 0.71 -12.56
N TYR A 68 -11.48 0.86 -11.85
CA TYR A 68 -11.40 0.54 -10.42
C TYR A 68 -11.48 1.83 -9.58
N SER A 69 -11.76 1.68 -8.28
CA SER A 69 -11.69 2.76 -7.30
C SER A 69 -11.11 2.27 -5.98
N SER A 70 -10.56 3.17 -5.16
CA SER A 70 -10.05 2.83 -3.83
C SER A 70 -11.12 2.18 -2.95
N ARG A 71 -12.38 2.62 -3.07
CA ARG A 71 -13.51 2.00 -2.37
C ARG A 71 -13.76 0.57 -2.86
N MET A 72 -13.74 0.31 -4.15
CA MET A 72 -13.91 -1.05 -4.70
C MET A 72 -12.82 -2.00 -4.19
N LEU A 73 -11.56 -1.55 -4.13
CA LEU A 73 -10.46 -2.36 -3.62
C LEU A 73 -10.56 -2.55 -2.08
N ALA A 74 -11.10 -1.58 -1.36
CA ALA A 74 -11.41 -1.73 0.06
C ALA A 74 -12.51 -2.77 0.30
N ASP A 75 -13.55 -2.79 -0.55
CA ASP A 75 -14.61 -3.79 -0.51
C ASP A 75 -14.08 -5.21 -0.83
N ASP A 76 -13.06 -5.32 -1.71
CA ASP A 76 -12.37 -6.59 -1.97
C ASP A 76 -11.57 -7.08 -0.76
N ALA A 77 -10.81 -6.17 -0.14
CA ALA A 77 -10.07 -6.49 1.09
C ALA A 77 -11.02 -6.92 2.21
N LYS A 78 -12.17 -6.24 2.35
CA LYS A 78 -13.22 -6.62 3.31
C LYS A 78 -13.75 -8.03 3.04
N ALA A 79 -14.12 -8.32 1.80
CA ALA A 79 -14.61 -9.63 1.43
C ALA A 79 -13.56 -10.75 1.65
N LEU A 80 -12.27 -10.46 1.42
CA LEU A 80 -11.18 -11.39 1.69
C LEU A 80 -11.07 -11.68 3.18
N VAL A 81 -10.97 -10.67 4.05
CA VAL A 81 -10.82 -10.90 5.50
C VAL A 81 -12.05 -11.60 6.08
N ASP A 82 -13.26 -11.30 5.59
CA ASP A 82 -14.48 -11.99 5.98
C ASP A 82 -14.46 -13.47 5.59
N SER A 83 -14.01 -13.77 4.37
CA SER A 83 -13.91 -15.16 3.88
C SER A 83 -12.92 -16.01 4.69
N LEU A 84 -11.92 -15.36 5.31
CA LEU A 84 -10.91 -15.98 6.16
C LEU A 84 -11.28 -15.95 7.65
N GLY A 85 -12.41 -15.35 8.02
CA GLY A 85 -12.84 -15.21 9.42
C GLY A 85 -11.94 -14.29 10.23
N ILE A 86 -11.24 -13.34 9.58
CA ILE A 86 -10.35 -12.38 10.24
C ILE A 86 -11.18 -11.17 10.68
N THR A 87 -11.11 -10.87 11.96
CA THR A 87 -11.80 -9.72 12.58
C THR A 87 -10.84 -9.05 13.55
N ASP A 88 -11.07 -7.76 13.83
CA ASP A 88 -10.34 -7.03 14.88
C ASP A 88 -8.82 -7.07 14.64
N PHE A 89 -8.39 -6.54 13.48
CA PHE A 89 -7.02 -6.61 12.98
C PHE A 89 -6.37 -5.23 12.80
N HIS A 90 -5.06 -5.21 12.60
CA HIS A 90 -4.29 -4.04 12.23
C HIS A 90 -4.16 -3.98 10.70
N LEU A 91 -4.54 -2.84 10.09
CA LEU A 91 -4.45 -2.63 8.65
C LEU A 91 -3.29 -1.70 8.33
N MET A 92 -2.43 -2.07 7.41
CA MET A 92 -1.43 -1.15 6.83
C MET A 92 -1.55 -1.14 5.31
N GLY A 93 -1.60 0.05 4.74
CA GLY A 93 -1.54 0.24 3.30
C GLY A 93 -0.42 1.22 2.91
N VAL A 94 0.35 0.86 1.87
CA VAL A 94 1.40 1.71 1.31
C VAL A 94 0.94 2.32 -0.02
N SER A 95 1.20 3.61 -0.25
CA SER A 95 0.91 4.29 -1.51
C SER A 95 -0.57 4.16 -1.91
N MET A 96 -0.90 3.54 -3.04
CA MET A 96 -2.29 3.19 -3.40
C MET A 96 -2.97 2.37 -2.29
N GLY A 97 -2.25 1.46 -1.64
CA GLY A 97 -2.78 0.70 -0.50
C GLY A 97 -3.19 1.58 0.67
N GLY A 98 -2.51 2.70 0.88
CA GLY A 98 -2.90 3.70 1.88
C GLY A 98 -4.21 4.42 1.55
N MET A 99 -4.52 4.59 0.26
CA MET A 99 -5.81 5.13 -0.21
C MET A 99 -6.93 4.11 0.00
N ILE A 100 -6.63 2.83 -0.26
CA ILE A 100 -7.54 1.71 0.01
C ILE A 100 -7.81 1.61 1.52
N ALA A 101 -6.79 1.74 2.35
CA ALA A 101 -6.91 1.71 3.80
C ALA A 101 -7.74 2.89 4.35
N GLN A 102 -7.68 4.08 3.73
CA GLN A 102 -8.56 5.20 4.08
C GLN A 102 -10.03 4.86 3.82
N GLU A 103 -10.36 4.33 2.64
CA GLU A 103 -11.72 3.90 2.32
C GLU A 103 -12.19 2.74 3.20
N TYR A 104 -11.28 1.82 3.56
CA TYR A 104 -11.58 0.74 4.49
C TYR A 104 -11.94 1.29 5.87
N ALA A 105 -11.11 2.18 6.42
CA ALA A 105 -11.33 2.77 7.73
C ALA A 105 -12.62 3.61 7.81
N LEU A 106 -13.01 4.25 6.71
CA LEU A 106 -14.28 4.98 6.59
C LEU A 106 -15.49 4.06 6.52
N ALA A 107 -15.36 2.91 5.84
CA ALA A 107 -16.49 2.03 5.57
C ALA A 107 -16.68 0.93 6.63
N TYR A 108 -15.59 0.43 7.20
CA TYR A 108 -15.55 -0.75 8.06
C TYR A 108 -14.72 -0.52 9.34
N PRO A 109 -14.92 0.58 10.07
CA PRO A 109 -14.11 0.91 11.24
C PRO A 109 -14.20 -0.13 12.37
N ALA A 110 -15.30 -0.86 12.44
CA ALA A 110 -15.52 -1.88 13.48
C ALA A 110 -14.61 -3.13 13.33
N ASP A 111 -14.04 -3.34 12.16
CA ASP A 111 -13.11 -4.45 11.89
C ASP A 111 -11.68 -4.12 12.35
N LEU A 112 -11.39 -2.84 12.56
CA LEU A 112 -10.03 -2.35 12.72
C LEU A 112 -9.67 -2.06 14.17
N ARG A 113 -8.56 -2.60 14.58
CA ARG A 113 -7.87 -2.28 15.83
C ARG A 113 -7.03 -1.01 15.69
N SER A 114 -6.33 -0.92 14.58
CA SER A 114 -5.61 0.28 14.15
C SER A 114 -5.42 0.29 12.64
N VAL A 115 -5.09 1.46 12.09
CA VAL A 115 -4.79 1.62 10.67
C VAL A 115 -3.55 2.46 10.47
N THR A 116 -2.71 2.07 9.49
CA THR A 116 -1.52 2.83 9.09
C THR A 116 -1.60 3.22 7.62
N PHE A 117 -1.44 4.51 7.36
CA PHE A 117 -1.39 5.12 6.04
C PHE A 117 0.06 5.47 5.72
N ALA A 118 0.75 4.62 4.94
CA ALA A 118 2.16 4.79 4.63
C ALA A 118 2.36 5.39 3.24
N CYS A 119 3.19 6.42 3.12
CA CYS A 119 3.61 7.05 1.86
C CYS A 119 2.44 7.32 0.90
N THR A 120 1.38 7.97 1.38
CA THR A 120 0.10 8.12 0.65
C THR A 120 -0.48 9.54 0.79
N TYR A 121 -1.61 9.79 0.14
CA TYR A 121 -2.33 11.07 0.20
C TYR A 121 -3.84 10.86 0.34
N ALA A 122 -4.55 11.94 0.73
CA ALA A 122 -6.00 11.99 0.68
C ALA A 122 -6.54 12.42 -0.70
N ALA A 123 -5.74 13.19 -1.45
CA ALA A 123 -6.02 13.57 -2.85
C ALA A 123 -4.70 13.90 -3.56
N PRO A 124 -4.54 13.62 -4.88
CA PRO A 124 -3.25 13.65 -5.56
C PRO A 124 -2.62 15.06 -5.69
N GLY A 125 -3.43 16.08 -5.73
CA GLY A 125 -2.95 17.43 -6.03
C GLY A 125 -2.35 17.59 -7.44
N PRO A 126 -1.99 18.82 -7.85
CA PRO A 126 -1.58 19.10 -9.23
C PRO A 126 -0.29 18.43 -9.68
N PHE A 127 0.66 18.19 -8.77
CA PHE A 127 1.95 17.54 -9.09
C PHE A 127 1.73 16.07 -9.43
N CYS A 128 1.15 15.30 -8.50
CA CYS A 128 0.90 13.87 -8.70
C CYS A 128 -0.04 13.64 -9.90
N SER A 129 -1.08 14.47 -10.07
CA SER A 129 -2.00 14.35 -11.21
C SER A 129 -1.28 14.44 -12.57
N ARG A 130 -0.28 15.34 -12.69
CA ARG A 130 0.51 15.45 -13.92
C ARG A 130 1.40 14.24 -14.15
N MET A 131 2.09 13.79 -13.12
CA MET A 131 2.94 12.60 -13.19
C MET A 131 2.14 11.35 -13.57
N PHE A 132 1.01 11.13 -12.93
CA PHE A 132 0.14 9.98 -13.23
C PHE A 132 -0.48 10.06 -14.63
N SER A 133 -0.78 11.27 -15.14
CA SER A 133 -1.21 11.45 -16.53
C SER A 133 -0.11 11.03 -17.52
N MET A 134 1.14 11.35 -17.24
CA MET A 134 2.28 10.90 -18.07
C MET A 134 2.40 9.38 -18.05
N TRP A 135 2.27 8.74 -16.90
CA TRP A 135 2.30 7.27 -16.80
C TRP A 135 1.13 6.61 -17.56
N ALA A 136 -0.06 7.24 -17.53
CA ALA A 136 -1.21 6.76 -18.32
C ALA A 136 -0.93 6.82 -19.83
N ASP A 137 -0.24 7.87 -20.30
CA ASP A 137 0.14 8.01 -21.70
C ASP A 137 1.29 7.06 -22.10
N MET A 138 2.22 6.80 -21.18
CA MET A 138 3.39 5.94 -21.42
C MET A 138 3.03 4.44 -21.47
N ALA A 139 2.17 3.97 -20.56
CA ALA A 139 1.91 2.54 -20.40
C ALA A 139 1.39 1.84 -21.67
N PRO A 140 0.46 2.40 -22.47
CA PRO A 140 0.02 1.78 -23.72
C PRO A 140 1.08 1.71 -24.82
N VAL A 141 2.09 2.58 -24.76
CA VAL A 141 3.10 2.74 -25.82
C VAL A 141 4.39 2.00 -25.47
N LEU A 142 4.84 2.10 -24.23
CA LEU A 142 6.12 1.59 -23.76
C LEU A 142 5.99 0.33 -22.89
N GLY A 143 4.78 0.00 -22.45
CA GLY A 143 4.47 -1.11 -21.55
C GLY A 143 4.65 -0.76 -20.08
N VAL A 144 3.96 -1.52 -19.22
CA VAL A 144 3.99 -1.35 -17.76
C VAL A 144 5.40 -1.49 -17.18
N PRO A 145 6.24 -2.48 -17.61
CA PRO A 145 7.61 -2.60 -17.12
C PRO A 145 8.47 -1.34 -17.31
N PHE A 146 8.26 -0.61 -18.41
CA PHE A 146 8.98 0.64 -18.66
C PHE A 146 8.55 1.74 -17.67
N VAL A 147 7.24 1.88 -17.45
CA VAL A 147 6.70 2.87 -16.52
C VAL A 147 7.18 2.58 -15.10
N MET A 148 7.16 1.31 -14.68
CA MET A 148 7.60 0.94 -13.33
C MET A 148 9.11 1.18 -13.11
N ARG A 149 9.93 1.07 -14.15
CA ARG A 149 11.34 1.50 -14.08
C ARG A 149 11.49 3.01 -13.97
N ASP A 150 10.61 3.81 -14.60
CA ASP A 150 10.58 5.26 -14.38
C ASP A 150 10.19 5.57 -12.92
N VAL A 151 9.25 4.81 -12.35
CA VAL A 151 8.82 4.96 -10.94
C VAL A 151 10.01 4.85 -9.98
N THR A 152 11.03 4.01 -10.24
CA THR A 152 12.20 3.89 -9.36
C THR A 152 12.94 5.20 -9.16
N LEU A 153 12.99 6.07 -10.20
CA LEU A 153 13.63 7.39 -10.12
C LEU A 153 12.93 8.35 -9.16
N TRP A 154 11.66 8.14 -8.91
CA TRP A 154 10.84 8.93 -8.00
C TRP A 154 10.74 8.32 -6.61
N ALA A 155 10.86 6.98 -6.55
CA ALA A 155 10.64 6.22 -5.33
C ALA A 155 11.86 6.14 -4.42
N PHE A 156 13.06 6.03 -4.99
CA PHE A 156 14.29 5.83 -4.23
C PHE A 156 15.13 7.10 -4.11
N THR A 157 15.90 7.18 -3.01
CA THR A 157 16.79 8.30 -2.74
C THR A 157 18.12 8.18 -3.48
N LEU A 158 18.82 9.31 -3.67
CA LEU A 158 20.14 9.31 -4.28
C LEU A 158 21.14 8.38 -3.55
N PRO A 159 21.22 8.35 -2.21
CA PRO A 159 22.05 7.37 -1.51
C PRO A 159 21.75 5.91 -1.86
N PHE A 160 20.48 5.55 -2.10
CA PHE A 160 20.13 4.19 -2.51
C PHE A 160 20.72 3.86 -3.89
N PHE A 161 20.59 4.78 -4.86
CA PHE A 161 21.19 4.61 -6.19
C PHE A 161 22.71 4.47 -6.15
N GLU A 162 23.40 5.24 -5.27
CA GLU A 162 24.86 5.25 -5.18
C GLU A 162 25.44 4.07 -4.41
N GLN A 163 24.75 3.60 -3.37
CA GLN A 163 25.29 2.65 -2.39
C GLN A 163 24.69 1.25 -2.50
N ARG A 164 23.51 1.10 -3.12
CA ARG A 164 22.76 -0.16 -3.19
C ARG A 164 22.39 -0.54 -4.64
N THR A 165 23.34 -0.33 -5.55
CA THR A 165 23.19 -0.55 -7.00
C THR A 165 22.76 -2.00 -7.32
N ALA A 166 23.29 -3.01 -6.62
CA ALA A 166 22.92 -4.40 -6.86
C ALA A 166 21.43 -4.67 -6.54
N GLU A 167 20.93 -4.13 -5.45
CA GLU A 167 19.52 -4.27 -5.09
C GLU A 167 18.62 -3.52 -6.07
N LEU A 168 19.04 -2.33 -6.52
CA LEU A 168 18.32 -1.60 -7.56
C LEU A 168 18.26 -2.40 -8.86
N GLU A 169 19.34 -3.05 -9.26
CA GLU A 169 19.37 -3.92 -10.45
C GLU A 169 18.43 -5.13 -10.29
N GLU A 170 18.30 -5.69 -9.09
CA GLU A 170 17.34 -6.74 -8.79
C GLU A 170 15.89 -6.22 -8.92
N PHE A 171 15.56 -5.06 -8.36
CA PHE A 171 14.27 -4.39 -8.54
C PHE A 171 13.95 -4.15 -10.01
N GLU A 172 14.87 -3.54 -10.74
CA GLU A 172 14.66 -3.28 -12.18
C GLU A 172 14.49 -4.58 -12.98
N THR A 173 15.19 -5.63 -12.60
CA THR A 173 15.05 -6.94 -13.23
C THR A 173 13.68 -7.54 -12.96
N ALA A 174 13.22 -7.52 -11.71
CA ALA A 174 11.86 -7.97 -11.37
C ALA A 174 10.80 -7.21 -12.17
N MET A 175 10.92 -5.88 -12.26
CA MET A 175 10.01 -5.05 -13.05
C MET A 175 10.02 -5.37 -14.54
N ARG A 176 11.17 -5.75 -15.13
CA ARG A 176 11.23 -6.16 -16.56
C ARG A 176 10.41 -7.41 -16.85
N TYR A 177 10.27 -8.29 -15.87
CA TYR A 177 9.51 -9.55 -15.99
C TYR A 177 8.09 -9.45 -15.43
N MET A 178 7.70 -8.29 -14.94
CA MET A 178 6.34 -8.01 -14.50
C MET A 178 5.34 -8.28 -15.63
N ASN A 179 4.30 -9.05 -15.34
CA ASN A 179 3.28 -9.44 -16.30
C ASN A 179 1.91 -8.85 -15.95
N GLN A 180 1.87 -7.56 -15.66
CA GLN A 180 0.59 -6.87 -15.46
C GLN A 180 0.02 -6.43 -16.81
N PRO A 181 -1.22 -6.81 -17.16
CA PRO A 181 -1.87 -6.31 -18.38
C PRO A 181 -2.04 -4.78 -18.35
N VAL A 182 -1.77 -4.11 -19.46
CA VAL A 182 -1.87 -2.64 -19.55
C VAL A 182 -3.24 -2.13 -19.12
N HIS A 183 -4.33 -2.80 -19.48
CA HIS A 183 -5.67 -2.39 -19.07
C HIS A 183 -5.88 -2.45 -17.55
N ALA A 184 -5.29 -3.45 -16.89
CA ALA A 184 -5.36 -3.61 -15.44
C ALA A 184 -4.49 -2.57 -14.72
N TYR A 185 -3.27 -2.29 -15.24
CA TYR A 185 -2.44 -1.19 -14.77
C TYR A 185 -3.17 0.16 -14.84
N LEU A 186 -3.77 0.47 -16.00
CA LEU A 186 -4.54 1.70 -16.18
C LEU A 186 -5.76 1.77 -15.26
N ALA A 187 -6.39 0.64 -14.98
CA ALA A 187 -7.50 0.59 -14.03
C ALA A 187 -7.03 0.85 -12.58
N GLN A 188 -5.87 0.32 -12.17
CA GLN A 188 -5.24 0.67 -10.88
C GLN A 188 -4.74 2.12 -10.85
N LEU A 189 -4.16 2.61 -11.94
CA LEU A 189 -3.74 4.01 -12.06
C LEU A 189 -4.94 4.97 -11.90
N ALA A 190 -6.11 4.59 -12.41
CA ALA A 190 -7.33 5.37 -12.20
C ALA A 190 -7.75 5.45 -10.73
N VAL A 191 -7.43 4.44 -9.90
CA VAL A 191 -7.64 4.48 -8.44
C VAL A 191 -6.91 5.67 -7.84
N ILE A 192 -5.60 5.78 -8.11
CA ILE A 192 -4.77 6.84 -7.52
C ILE A 192 -5.11 8.22 -8.10
N GLN A 193 -5.50 8.30 -9.37
CA GLN A 193 -5.92 9.57 -9.97
C GLN A 193 -7.26 10.08 -9.43
N GLY A 194 -8.19 9.17 -9.14
CA GLY A 194 -9.56 9.50 -8.73
C GLY A 194 -9.81 9.50 -7.22
N HIS A 195 -8.80 9.11 -6.43
CA HIS A 195 -8.96 9.06 -4.98
C HIS A 195 -9.08 10.45 -4.36
N ASP A 196 -10.15 10.66 -3.57
CA ASP A 196 -10.34 11.87 -2.75
C ASP A 196 -11.15 11.55 -1.49
N THR A 197 -10.47 11.55 -0.35
CA THR A 197 -11.06 11.41 0.99
C THR A 197 -10.95 12.69 1.81
N THR A 198 -10.47 13.79 1.22
CA THR A 198 -10.12 15.02 1.94
C THR A 198 -11.24 15.52 2.85
N SER A 199 -12.47 15.51 2.39
CA SER A 199 -13.63 15.99 3.17
C SER A 199 -14.12 14.99 4.23
N ARG A 200 -13.65 13.73 4.18
CA ARG A 200 -14.10 12.62 5.06
C ARG A 200 -13.05 12.17 6.08
N LEU A 201 -11.83 12.73 6.04
CA LEU A 201 -10.74 12.34 6.95
C LEU A 201 -11.16 12.46 8.43
N GLY A 202 -11.95 13.48 8.78
CA GLY A 202 -12.46 13.69 10.13
C GLY A 202 -13.45 12.63 10.63
N GLU A 203 -13.92 11.74 9.75
CA GLU A 203 -14.82 10.62 10.08
C GLU A 203 -14.04 9.36 10.49
N ILE A 204 -12.72 9.31 10.24
CA ILE A 204 -11.86 8.19 10.65
C ILE A 204 -11.62 8.28 12.15
N THR A 205 -12.18 7.31 12.89
CA THR A 205 -12.11 7.24 14.36
C THR A 205 -11.20 6.13 14.87
N THR A 206 -10.79 5.22 13.99
CA THR A 206 -9.84 4.14 14.29
C THR A 206 -8.48 4.74 14.70
N PRO A 207 -7.78 4.21 15.73
CA PRO A 207 -6.40 4.59 16.03
C PRO A 207 -5.54 4.55 14.76
N SER A 208 -4.95 5.69 14.39
CA SER A 208 -4.33 5.87 13.07
C SER A 208 -2.89 6.34 13.18
N LEU A 209 -2.00 5.75 12.38
CA LEU A 209 -0.66 6.23 12.14
C LEU A 209 -0.55 6.73 10.68
N VAL A 210 -0.01 7.91 10.49
CA VAL A 210 0.44 8.38 9.17
C VAL A 210 1.96 8.33 9.14
N LEU A 211 2.51 7.51 8.23
CA LEU A 211 3.93 7.23 8.13
C LEU A 211 4.46 7.64 6.75
N ALA A 212 5.55 8.41 6.69
CA ALA A 212 6.11 8.89 5.43
C ALA A 212 7.62 8.72 5.37
N GLY A 213 8.17 8.46 4.19
CA GLY A 213 9.60 8.60 3.94
C GLY A 213 9.99 10.09 3.95
N GLU A 214 11.06 10.45 4.65
CA GLU A 214 11.46 11.86 4.83
C GLU A 214 11.79 12.57 3.51
N GLU A 215 12.25 11.80 2.52
CA GLU A 215 12.69 12.28 1.21
C GLU A 215 11.72 11.83 0.09
N ASP A 216 10.46 11.50 0.42
CA ASP A 216 9.47 11.09 -0.58
C ASP A 216 9.15 12.25 -1.55
N ILE A 217 9.61 12.11 -2.79
CA ILE A 217 9.36 13.05 -3.88
C ILE A 217 8.28 12.55 -4.85
N LEU A 218 7.94 11.25 -4.81
CA LEU A 218 6.85 10.68 -5.59
C LEU A 218 5.51 11.14 -5.03
N ILE A 219 5.30 10.90 -3.73
CA ILE A 219 4.19 11.47 -2.96
C ILE A 219 4.79 12.43 -1.92
N PRO A 220 4.96 13.72 -2.26
CA PRO A 220 5.59 14.66 -1.35
C PRO A 220 5.03 14.60 0.06
N VAL A 221 5.90 14.53 1.07
CA VAL A 221 5.58 14.38 2.50
C VAL A 221 4.46 15.31 2.97
N ALA A 222 4.36 16.50 2.37
CA ALA A 222 3.28 17.46 2.65
C ALA A 222 1.88 16.90 2.34
N LEU A 223 1.75 15.95 1.41
CA LEU A 223 0.46 15.32 1.09
C LEU A 223 0.07 14.30 2.16
N SER A 224 1.02 13.50 2.65
CA SER A 224 0.79 12.60 3.79
C SER A 224 0.47 13.39 5.07
N ARG A 225 1.16 14.51 5.29
CA ARG A 225 0.89 15.38 6.44
C ARG A 225 -0.56 15.90 6.47
N ARG A 226 -1.17 16.16 5.31
CA ARG A 226 -2.59 16.56 5.23
C ARG A 226 -3.55 15.48 5.73
N ILE A 227 -3.19 14.18 5.58
CA ILE A 227 -3.97 13.10 6.18
C ILE A 227 -3.91 13.21 7.70
N HIS A 228 -2.71 13.34 8.26
CA HIS A 228 -2.53 13.51 9.70
C HIS A 228 -3.30 14.71 10.25
N GLU A 229 -3.21 15.87 9.59
CA GLU A 229 -3.92 17.08 9.96
C GLU A 229 -5.45 16.94 9.86
N GLY A 230 -5.93 16.08 8.97
CA GLY A 230 -7.35 15.82 8.73
C GLY A 230 -7.97 14.77 9.65
N ILE A 231 -7.17 13.87 10.27
CA ILE A 231 -7.66 12.81 11.16
C ILE A 231 -7.40 13.17 12.62
N PRO A 232 -8.44 13.50 13.41
CA PRO A 232 -8.26 13.86 14.81
C PRO A 232 -7.62 12.72 15.61
N GLY A 233 -6.55 13.02 16.33
CA GLY A 233 -5.87 12.05 17.21
C GLY A 233 -4.98 11.04 16.48
N SER A 234 -4.78 11.15 15.17
CA SER A 234 -3.79 10.32 14.48
C SER A 234 -2.37 10.60 14.98
N GLU A 235 -1.51 9.60 14.91
CA GLU A 235 -0.07 9.75 15.13
C GLU A 235 0.63 10.09 13.80
N TRP A 236 1.71 10.85 13.89
CA TRP A 236 2.60 11.17 12.77
C TRP A 236 3.98 10.60 13.02
N ALA A 237 4.53 9.90 12.05
CA ALA A 237 5.92 9.47 12.05
C ALA A 237 6.55 9.60 10.66
N THR A 238 7.88 9.70 10.64
CA THR A 238 8.68 9.58 9.42
C THR A 238 9.74 8.51 9.60
N THR A 239 10.19 7.95 8.49
CA THR A 239 11.37 7.09 8.41
C THR A 239 12.31 7.66 7.36
N LYS A 240 13.59 7.32 7.45
CA LYS A 240 14.55 7.65 6.39
C LYS A 240 14.09 7.05 5.06
N GLY A 241 14.58 7.63 3.96
CA GLY A 241 14.30 7.17 2.62
C GLY A 241 13.23 7.96 1.90
N GLY A 242 12.99 7.59 0.64
CA GLY A 242 11.99 8.16 -0.24
C GLY A 242 10.64 7.45 -0.13
N HIS A 243 9.92 7.39 -1.24
CA HIS A 243 8.68 6.63 -1.35
C HIS A 243 8.89 5.14 -1.06
N GLY A 244 10.05 4.61 -1.47
CA GLY A 244 10.49 3.25 -1.23
C GLY A 244 11.11 3.00 0.16
N CYS A 245 10.82 3.81 1.18
CA CYS A 245 11.41 3.68 2.52
C CYS A 245 11.22 2.30 3.15
N ILE A 246 10.17 1.56 2.79
CA ILE A 246 9.94 0.17 3.23
C ILE A 246 11.04 -0.79 2.75
N TRP A 247 11.73 -0.47 1.67
CA TRP A 247 12.85 -1.24 1.10
C TRP A 247 14.21 -0.59 1.38
N GLU A 248 14.26 0.75 1.43
CA GLU A 248 15.50 1.48 1.71
C GLU A 248 15.92 1.32 3.17
N HIS A 249 14.98 1.41 4.10
CA HIS A 249 15.22 1.38 5.54
C HIS A 249 14.22 0.47 6.29
N PRO A 250 14.12 -0.83 5.91
CA PRO A 250 13.09 -1.74 6.42
C PRO A 250 13.09 -1.85 7.95
N ALA A 251 14.26 -1.94 8.58
CA ALA A 251 14.35 -2.07 10.03
C ALA A 251 13.78 -0.85 10.80
N GLU A 252 13.98 0.36 10.28
CA GLU A 252 13.44 1.58 10.89
C GLU A 252 11.91 1.67 10.65
N PHE A 253 11.49 1.38 9.42
CA PHE A 253 10.07 1.33 9.05
C PHE A 253 9.31 0.32 9.90
N ASN A 254 9.79 -0.93 9.95
CA ASN A 254 9.15 -2.03 10.68
C ASN A 254 9.04 -1.70 12.19
N ARG A 255 10.11 -1.20 12.81
CA ARG A 255 10.10 -0.81 14.22
C ARG A 255 9.08 0.31 14.48
N THR A 256 9.06 1.36 13.66
CA THR A 256 8.12 2.48 13.82
C THR A 256 6.67 1.99 13.75
N TYR A 257 6.38 1.11 12.80
CA TYR A 257 5.06 0.49 12.66
C TYR A 257 4.72 -0.41 13.85
N LEU A 258 5.62 -1.33 14.22
CA LEU A 258 5.39 -2.28 15.31
C LEU A 258 5.22 -1.59 16.67
N ASP A 259 5.96 -0.51 16.93
CA ASP A 259 5.79 0.31 18.14
C ASP A 259 4.38 0.93 18.21
N PHE A 260 3.81 1.34 17.09
CA PHE A 260 2.42 1.83 17.02
C PHE A 260 1.41 0.70 17.24
N VAL A 261 1.58 -0.42 16.55
CA VAL A 261 0.69 -1.58 16.67
C VAL A 261 0.68 -2.12 18.09
N ALA A 262 1.86 -2.23 18.74
CA ALA A 262 1.98 -2.72 20.11
C ALA A 262 1.19 -1.89 21.14
N ARG A 263 1.08 -0.56 20.93
CA ARG A 263 0.25 0.30 21.80
C ARG A 263 -1.25 0.09 21.60
N ASN A 264 -1.64 -0.57 20.52
CA ASN A 264 -3.02 -0.84 20.15
C ASN A 264 -3.38 -2.33 20.21
N ARG A 265 -2.57 -3.16 20.90
CA ARG A 265 -2.86 -4.58 21.15
C ARG A 265 -4.07 -4.79 22.07
N LYS A 266 -4.64 -5.98 22.03
CA LYS A 266 -5.62 -6.46 23.04
C LYS A 266 -4.96 -6.44 24.42
N GLY A 267 -5.59 -5.74 25.34
CA GLY A 267 -5.22 -5.77 26.75
C GLY A 267 -5.60 -7.11 27.39
#